data_f7aa243893a7763aefac9235f416dad8
#
_entry.id   f7aa243893a7763aefac9235f416dad8
#
_cell.length_a   1.000
_cell.length_b   1.000
_cell.length_c   1.000
_cell.angle_alpha   90.00
_cell.angle_beta   90.00
_cell.angle_gamma   90.00
#
_symmetry.space_group_name_H-M   'P 1'
#
loop_
_entity.id
_entity.type
_entity.pdbx_description
1 polymer ?
#
loop_
_entity_poly.entity_id
_entity_poly.type
_entity_poly.pdbx_seq_one_letter_code
_entity_poly.pdbx_strand_id
1 'polypeptide(L)'
;MKTTVKTPVKGIHDVYFVFKGRKGCKLFNFDWWKFYREDMMVQDVRNVTQVAPTNISGCEYPRLDAEHCAYFRFYAPQASKIQVDCCGKKYDMQKDTDGFWTVKTDPLVVGFHYYFLIVDGVSVADPSSYTFFGCCRMASGIEVPEGKEGDYYRPQQGVPHGQVRSCTYYSETKKEFRRCMVYTPAEYETNVKKRYPVLYLQHGMGEDETGWSTQGYMQHIMDNLIASGQCVPMLVVMDSGDVEAPFFSFGKARI
;
A
#
# COMPACT_ATOMS: atom_id res chain seq x y z
N MET A 1 3.27 31.21 9.35
CA MET A 1 4.21 32.35 9.28
C MET A 1 5.59 31.82 9.66
N LYS A 2 6.63 32.12 8.90
CA LYS A 2 8.02 31.78 9.23
C LYS A 2 8.79 33.08 9.52
N THR A 3 9.64 33.06 10.51
CA THR A 3 10.54 34.18 10.80
C THR A 3 11.89 33.64 11.33
N THR A 4 12.96 34.38 11.12
CA THR A 4 14.31 33.96 11.48
C THR A 4 14.71 34.61 12.79
N VAL A 5 15.30 33.83 13.68
CA VAL A 5 15.96 34.35 14.88
C VAL A 5 17.28 34.98 14.44
N LYS A 6 17.37 36.30 14.52
CA LYS A 6 18.52 37.08 13.98
C LYS A 6 19.83 36.84 14.73
N THR A 7 19.76 36.47 16.01
CA THR A 7 20.95 36.20 16.83
C THR A 7 20.85 34.79 17.41
N PRO A 8 21.78 33.89 17.10
CA PRO A 8 21.80 32.56 17.69
C PRO A 8 22.00 32.65 19.20
N VAL A 9 21.16 31.96 19.96
CA VAL A 9 21.29 31.86 21.43
C VAL A 9 21.63 30.41 21.81
N LYS A 10 22.47 30.25 22.83
CA LYS A 10 22.85 28.93 23.37
C LYS A 10 22.38 28.83 24.83
N GLY A 11 21.96 27.65 25.26
CA GLY A 11 21.50 27.38 26.62
C GLY A 11 19.98 27.44 26.78
N ILE A 12 19.51 27.50 28.02
CA ILE A 12 18.10 27.59 28.39
C ILE A 12 17.70 29.05 28.44
N HIS A 13 16.68 29.44 27.71
CA HIS A 13 16.19 30.81 27.62
C HIS A 13 14.65 30.84 27.65
N ASP A 14 14.10 31.87 28.27
CA ASP A 14 12.69 32.20 28.18
C ASP A 14 12.36 32.75 26.78
N VAL A 15 11.23 32.35 26.23
CA VAL A 15 10.75 32.78 24.92
C VAL A 15 9.48 33.60 25.08
N TYR A 16 9.52 34.84 24.59
CA TYR A 16 8.36 35.73 24.62
C TYR A 16 7.84 35.99 23.22
N PHE A 17 6.54 35.73 23.03
CA PHE A 17 5.82 36.04 21.79
C PHE A 17 5.08 37.37 21.96
N VAL A 18 5.47 38.37 21.19
CA VAL A 18 4.82 39.68 21.20
C VAL A 18 4.00 39.86 19.95
N PHE A 19 2.67 39.91 20.12
CA PHE A 19 1.72 40.10 19.02
C PHE A 19 1.30 41.57 18.97
N LYS A 20 1.43 42.20 17.79
CA LYS A 20 1.07 43.59 17.57
C LYS A 20 -0.02 43.67 16.46
N GLY A 21 -1.04 44.47 16.69
CA GLY A 21 -2.10 44.72 15.73
C GLY A 21 -2.94 45.92 16.07
N ARG A 22 -3.94 46.23 15.28
CA ARG A 22 -4.86 47.36 15.55
C ARG A 22 -5.79 47.00 16.70
N LYS A 23 -6.09 47.99 17.57
CA LYS A 23 -7.02 47.82 18.68
C LYS A 23 -8.41 47.34 18.19
N GLY A 24 -8.91 46.26 18.80
CA GLY A 24 -10.21 45.67 18.48
C GLY A 24 -10.22 44.67 17.34
N CYS A 25 -9.09 44.39 16.69
CA CYS A 25 -9.00 43.34 15.66
C CYS A 25 -8.49 42.02 16.24
N LYS A 26 -9.08 40.91 15.80
CA LYS A 26 -8.48 39.59 16.00
C LYS A 26 -7.19 39.51 15.17
N LEU A 27 -6.07 39.14 15.81
CA LEU A 27 -4.77 39.07 15.12
C LEU A 27 -4.65 37.76 14.34
N PHE A 28 -4.79 36.63 15.00
CA PHE A 28 -4.74 35.28 14.43
C PHE A 28 -4.99 34.25 15.55
N ASN A 29 -5.20 33.02 15.18
CA ASN A 29 -5.15 31.89 16.11
C ASN A 29 -3.70 31.42 16.23
N PHE A 30 -3.22 31.23 17.46
CA PHE A 30 -1.91 30.69 17.75
C PHE A 30 -2.07 29.27 18.29
N ASP A 31 -1.67 28.30 17.49
CA ASP A 31 -1.95 26.90 17.73
C ASP A 31 -0.70 26.15 18.22
N TRP A 32 0.39 26.29 17.47
CA TRP A 32 1.66 25.70 17.86
C TRP A 32 2.84 26.46 17.25
N TRP A 33 4.05 26.23 17.81
CA TRP A 33 5.31 26.78 17.30
C TRP A 33 6.44 25.78 17.48
N LYS A 34 7.48 25.86 16.62
CA LYS A 34 8.67 25.04 16.68
C LYS A 34 9.88 25.83 16.19
N PHE A 35 11.01 25.68 16.88
CA PHE A 35 12.30 26.16 16.37
C PHE A 35 12.93 25.15 15.45
N TYR A 36 13.52 25.66 14.36
CA TYR A 36 14.31 24.88 13.43
C TYR A 36 15.70 25.53 13.31
N ARG A 37 16.73 24.72 13.20
CA ARG A 37 18.00 25.17 12.64
C ARG A 37 17.89 25.23 11.13
N GLU A 38 18.51 26.22 10.49
CA GLU A 38 18.50 26.35 9.03
C GLU A 38 19.23 25.18 8.34
N ASP A 39 20.30 24.68 8.97
CA ASP A 39 21.02 23.47 8.57
C ASP A 39 20.25 22.15 8.83
N MET A 40 19.19 22.21 9.62
CA MET A 40 18.25 21.13 9.90
C MET A 40 16.87 21.38 9.30
N MET A 41 16.74 22.23 8.30
CA MET A 41 15.56 22.22 7.43
C MET A 41 15.56 20.91 6.63
N VAL A 42 15.32 19.80 7.32
CA VAL A 42 14.82 18.60 6.69
C VAL A 42 13.53 19.04 6.01
N GLN A 43 13.58 19.12 4.71
CA GLN A 43 12.41 19.36 3.90
C GLN A 43 11.33 18.41 4.44
N ASP A 44 10.19 18.94 4.91
CA ASP A 44 9.16 18.08 5.49
C ASP A 44 8.87 17.00 4.43
N VAL A 45 9.17 15.74 4.76
CA VAL A 45 9.04 14.60 3.86
C VAL A 45 7.69 14.64 3.13
N ARG A 46 6.64 15.16 3.79
CA ARG A 46 5.30 15.32 3.21
C ARG A 46 5.23 16.29 2.02
N ASN A 47 6.14 17.24 1.93
CA ASN A 47 6.18 18.22 0.83
C ASN A 47 6.84 17.66 -0.45
N VAL A 48 7.60 16.58 -0.33
CA VAL A 48 8.38 15.98 -1.44
C VAL A 48 7.99 14.53 -1.72
N THR A 49 6.98 14.02 -1.02
CA THR A 49 6.52 12.64 -1.16
C THR A 49 4.99 12.59 -1.27
N GLN A 50 4.49 11.53 -1.85
CA GLN A 50 3.08 11.21 -1.93
C GLN A 50 2.75 9.99 -1.07
N VAL A 51 1.54 9.94 -0.53
CA VAL A 51 1.05 8.77 0.20
C VAL A 51 0.97 7.59 -0.75
N ALA A 52 1.44 6.42 -0.32
CA ALA A 52 1.36 5.22 -1.16
C ALA A 52 -0.11 4.83 -1.41
N PRO A 53 -0.47 4.44 -2.65
CA PRO A 53 -1.87 4.11 -2.99
C PRO A 53 -2.46 2.96 -2.17
N THR A 54 -1.61 2.09 -1.64
CA THR A 54 -1.98 0.91 -0.85
C THR A 54 -2.18 1.21 0.64
N ASN A 55 -2.10 2.46 1.06
CA ASN A 55 -2.37 2.82 2.46
C ASN A 55 -3.86 2.74 2.77
N ILE A 56 -4.16 2.34 3.99
CA ILE A 56 -5.51 2.48 4.55
C ILE A 56 -5.86 3.97 4.62
N SER A 57 -7.10 4.30 4.28
CA SER A 57 -7.57 5.68 4.26
C SER A 57 -7.30 6.40 5.59
N GLY A 58 -6.66 7.57 5.49
CA GLY A 58 -6.24 8.36 6.66
C GLY A 58 -4.84 8.06 7.16
N CYS A 59 -4.17 7.00 6.68
CA CYS A 59 -2.79 6.71 7.03
C CYS A 59 -1.82 7.48 6.12
N GLU A 60 -0.86 8.17 6.73
CA GLU A 60 0.09 9.03 6.01
C GLU A 60 1.34 8.29 5.51
N TYR A 61 1.64 7.11 6.02
CA TYR A 61 2.82 6.30 5.68
C TYR A 61 2.39 4.86 5.35
N PRO A 62 3.19 4.16 4.51
CA PRO A 62 4.38 4.62 3.78
C PRO A 62 4.10 5.70 2.73
N ARG A 63 5.14 6.44 2.35
CA ARG A 63 5.11 7.48 1.32
C ARG A 63 6.17 7.21 0.26
N LEU A 64 6.00 7.77 -0.93
CA LEU A 64 6.92 7.62 -2.07
C LEU A 64 7.42 8.98 -2.52
N ASP A 65 8.72 9.11 -2.81
CA ASP A 65 9.28 10.29 -3.49
C ASP A 65 9.31 10.12 -5.02
N ALA A 66 9.78 11.15 -5.71
CA ALA A 66 9.88 11.15 -7.17
C ALA A 66 10.91 10.14 -7.71
N GLU A 67 11.86 9.72 -6.90
CA GLU A 67 12.86 8.71 -7.21
C GLU A 67 12.39 7.29 -6.86
N HIS A 68 11.11 7.13 -6.48
CA HIS A 68 10.47 5.86 -6.08
C HIS A 68 11.03 5.27 -4.78
N CYS A 69 11.72 6.05 -3.95
CA CYS A 69 12.10 5.59 -2.62
C CYS A 69 10.90 5.62 -1.69
N ALA A 70 10.73 4.57 -0.90
CA ALA A 70 9.66 4.49 0.09
C ALA A 70 10.14 5.00 1.46
N TYR A 71 9.30 5.80 2.09
CA TYR A 71 9.49 6.32 3.44
C TYR A 71 8.52 5.65 4.37
N PHE A 72 9.03 4.92 5.34
CA PHE A 72 8.25 4.25 6.36
C PHE A 72 8.33 5.01 7.68
N ARG A 73 7.22 5.02 8.42
CA ARG A 73 7.16 5.58 9.77
C ARG A 73 6.21 4.74 10.62
N PHE A 74 6.71 4.23 11.74
CA PHE A 74 5.97 3.32 12.60
C PHE A 74 6.14 3.70 14.07
N TYR A 75 5.04 3.73 14.82
CA TYR A 75 5.07 4.05 16.25
C TYR A 75 5.20 2.79 17.09
N ALA A 76 6.34 2.62 17.75
CA ALA A 76 6.59 1.52 18.67
C ALA A 76 7.63 1.94 19.72
N PRO A 77 7.22 2.73 20.72
CA PRO A 77 8.15 3.32 21.69
C PRO A 77 8.87 2.29 22.55
N GLN A 78 8.31 1.09 22.73
CA GLN A 78 8.89 0.03 23.54
C GLN A 78 9.76 -0.95 22.74
N ALA A 79 9.73 -0.91 21.41
CA ALA A 79 10.53 -1.78 20.59
C ALA A 79 12.02 -1.45 20.71
N SER A 80 12.85 -2.50 20.68
CA SER A 80 14.31 -2.42 20.72
C SER A 80 14.94 -2.32 19.34
N LYS A 81 14.30 -2.96 18.34
CA LYS A 81 14.75 -2.95 16.94
C LYS A 81 13.56 -3.10 16.01
N ILE A 82 13.51 -2.25 14.97
CA ILE A 82 12.53 -2.41 13.88
C ILE A 82 13.24 -2.37 12.54
N GLN A 83 12.80 -3.22 11.63
CA GLN A 83 13.25 -3.27 10.24
C GLN A 83 12.04 -3.28 9.32
N VAL A 84 12.21 -2.76 8.12
CA VAL A 84 11.30 -3.02 6.98
C VAL A 84 11.96 -4.07 6.10
N ASP A 85 11.28 -5.18 5.86
CA ASP A 85 11.65 -6.16 4.84
C ASP A 85 10.82 -5.89 3.60
N CYS A 86 11.42 -5.29 2.58
CA CYS A 86 10.78 -4.99 1.31
C CYS A 86 11.42 -5.82 0.22
N CYS A 87 10.66 -6.71 -0.39
CA CYS A 87 11.14 -7.63 -1.44
C CYS A 87 12.37 -8.46 -1.04
N GLY A 88 12.46 -8.86 0.24
CA GLY A 88 13.60 -9.63 0.77
C GLY A 88 14.81 -8.79 1.18
N LYS A 89 14.81 -7.48 0.91
CA LYS A 89 15.83 -6.56 1.42
C LYS A 89 15.36 -5.90 2.72
N LYS A 90 16.20 -6.02 3.76
CA LYS A 90 15.92 -5.46 5.08
C LYS A 90 16.58 -4.10 5.26
N TYR A 91 15.79 -3.15 5.75
CA TYR A 91 16.21 -1.79 6.08
C TYR A 91 16.04 -1.55 7.58
N ASP A 92 17.12 -1.25 8.29
CA ASP A 92 17.07 -0.92 9.71
C ASP A 92 16.43 0.45 9.92
N MET A 93 15.38 0.52 10.74
CA MET A 93 14.73 1.78 11.08
C MET A 93 15.46 2.50 12.19
N GLN A 94 15.40 3.83 12.17
CA GLN A 94 15.96 4.70 13.18
C GLN A 94 14.85 5.19 14.10
N LYS A 95 15.05 5.06 15.42
CA LYS A 95 14.11 5.54 16.42
C LYS A 95 14.33 7.03 16.70
N ASP A 96 13.26 7.82 16.64
CA ASP A 96 13.29 9.22 17.05
C ASP A 96 12.95 9.38 18.55
N THR A 97 13.05 10.62 19.04
CA THR A 97 12.77 10.94 20.43
C THR A 97 11.30 10.79 20.81
N ASP A 98 10.42 10.80 19.86
CA ASP A 98 8.95 10.72 20.03
C ASP A 98 8.44 9.27 20.00
N GLY A 99 9.36 8.30 19.87
CA GLY A 99 9.04 6.87 19.85
C GLY A 99 8.61 6.34 18.50
N PHE A 100 8.71 7.16 17.45
CA PHE A 100 8.54 6.71 16.08
C PHE A 100 9.84 6.14 15.53
N TRP A 101 9.68 5.16 14.64
CA TRP A 101 10.74 4.57 13.87
C TRP A 101 10.57 4.98 12.42
N THR A 102 11.65 5.37 11.77
CA THR A 102 11.64 5.83 10.37
C THR A 102 12.74 5.19 9.56
N VAL A 103 12.49 5.00 8.27
CA VAL A 103 13.50 4.60 7.29
C VAL A 103 13.09 5.05 5.90
N LYS A 104 14.08 5.34 5.07
CA LYS A 104 13.97 5.49 3.62
C LYS A 104 14.60 4.27 2.95
N THR A 105 13.94 3.71 1.94
CA THR A 105 14.50 2.63 1.12
C THR A 105 15.38 3.16 0.00
N ASP A 106 16.08 2.27 -0.70
CA ASP A 106 16.53 2.56 -2.06
C ASP A 106 15.32 2.69 -3.01
N PRO A 107 15.54 3.21 -4.23
CA PRO A 107 14.50 3.24 -5.25
C PRO A 107 13.89 1.86 -5.49
N LEU A 108 12.57 1.78 -5.44
CA LEU A 108 11.81 0.58 -5.79
C LEU A 108 11.50 0.58 -7.29
N VAL A 109 11.35 -0.59 -7.86
CA VAL A 109 10.86 -0.74 -9.23
C VAL A 109 9.39 -0.33 -9.26
N VAL A 110 8.94 0.22 -10.39
CA VAL A 110 7.52 0.51 -10.63
C VAL A 110 6.69 -0.76 -10.51
N GLY A 111 5.51 -0.65 -9.90
CA GLY A 111 4.57 -1.74 -9.67
C GLY A 111 4.37 -2.09 -8.20
N PHE A 112 3.73 -3.21 -7.96
CA PHE A 112 3.36 -3.69 -6.64
C PHE A 112 4.50 -4.45 -5.96
N HIS A 113 4.73 -4.18 -4.66
CA HIS A 113 5.73 -4.84 -3.84
C HIS A 113 5.13 -5.30 -2.51
N TYR A 114 5.49 -6.51 -2.07
CA TYR A 114 5.21 -6.97 -0.71
C TYR A 114 6.26 -6.45 0.26
N TYR A 115 5.81 -6.09 1.46
CA TYR A 115 6.71 -5.77 2.56
C TYR A 115 6.16 -6.22 3.92
N PHE A 116 7.06 -6.30 4.89
CA PHE A 116 6.75 -6.61 6.28
C PHE A 116 7.49 -5.65 7.20
N LEU A 117 6.91 -5.37 8.36
CA LEU A 117 7.64 -4.84 9.50
C LEU A 117 8.21 -6.00 10.30
N ILE A 118 9.45 -5.89 10.75
CA ILE A 118 10.07 -6.84 11.67
C ILE A 118 10.30 -6.11 12.99
N VAL A 119 9.43 -6.37 13.97
CA VAL A 119 9.47 -5.74 15.29
C VAL A 119 10.08 -6.72 16.27
N ASP A 120 11.27 -6.38 16.81
CA ASP A 120 12.03 -7.24 17.74
C ASP A 120 12.15 -8.71 17.27
N GLY A 121 12.35 -8.88 15.94
CA GLY A 121 12.50 -10.19 15.30
C GLY A 121 11.19 -10.84 14.83
N VAL A 122 10.03 -10.30 15.18
CA VAL A 122 8.72 -10.80 14.74
C VAL A 122 8.26 -10.08 13.48
N SER A 123 7.99 -10.84 12.42
CA SER A 123 7.49 -10.29 11.17
C SER A 123 5.98 -10.10 11.24
N VAL A 124 5.51 -8.86 11.02
CA VAL A 124 4.12 -8.45 11.11
C VAL A 124 3.71 -7.63 9.88
N ALA A 125 2.42 -7.60 9.59
CA ALA A 125 1.88 -6.65 8.63
C ALA A 125 1.87 -5.23 9.22
N ASP A 126 2.06 -4.22 8.37
CA ASP A 126 1.93 -2.81 8.73
C ASP A 126 0.45 -2.45 8.89
N PRO A 127 0.00 -1.98 10.05
CA PRO A 127 -1.39 -1.58 10.25
C PRO A 127 -1.83 -0.38 9.41
N SER A 128 -0.89 0.33 8.78
CA SER A 128 -1.18 1.48 7.92
C SER A 128 -1.43 1.09 6.46
N SER A 129 -1.16 -0.15 6.06
CA SER A 129 -1.30 -0.65 4.69
C SER A 129 -2.43 -1.68 4.59
N TYR A 130 -3.12 -1.71 3.44
CA TYR A 130 -3.90 -2.89 3.10
C TYR A 130 -3.01 -4.13 3.07
N THR A 131 -3.60 -5.28 3.37
CA THR A 131 -2.93 -6.57 3.34
C THR A 131 -3.40 -7.41 2.18
N PHE A 132 -2.47 -8.16 1.62
CA PHE A 132 -2.64 -9.01 0.45
C PHE A 132 -2.09 -10.39 0.77
N PHE A 133 -2.74 -11.45 0.28
CA PHE A 133 -2.16 -12.79 0.41
C PHE A 133 -1.01 -12.95 -0.59
N GLY A 134 0.20 -13.10 -0.05
CA GLY A 134 1.43 -13.28 -0.81
C GLY A 134 2.56 -13.75 0.09
N CYS A 135 3.61 -14.32 -0.47
CA CYS A 135 4.68 -14.93 0.31
C CYS A 135 4.16 -15.99 1.30
N CYS A 136 3.11 -16.74 0.92
CA CYS A 136 2.40 -17.76 1.72
C CYS A 136 1.73 -17.23 3.00
N ARG A 137 1.44 -15.93 3.10
CA ARG A 137 0.80 -15.29 4.26
C ARG A 137 0.25 -13.91 3.90
N MET A 138 -0.50 -13.32 4.82
CA MET A 138 -0.89 -11.91 4.68
C MET A 138 0.34 -11.01 4.80
N ALA A 139 0.59 -10.21 3.79
CA ALA A 139 1.67 -9.25 3.68
C ALA A 139 1.11 -7.84 3.46
N SER A 140 1.84 -6.82 3.89
CA SER A 140 1.55 -5.45 3.47
C SER A 140 1.99 -5.23 2.04
N GLY A 141 1.35 -4.29 1.34
CA GLY A 141 1.69 -3.93 -0.02
C GLY A 141 2.10 -2.48 -0.16
N ILE A 142 3.03 -2.20 -1.07
CA ILE A 142 3.31 -0.84 -1.52
C ILE A 142 3.31 -0.82 -3.04
N GLU A 143 2.47 0.04 -3.61
CA GLU A 143 2.40 0.26 -5.06
C GLU A 143 3.23 1.48 -5.42
N VAL A 144 4.23 1.29 -6.29
CA VAL A 144 4.95 2.39 -6.95
C VAL A 144 4.23 2.68 -8.25
N PRO A 145 3.50 3.82 -8.35
CA PRO A 145 2.64 4.07 -9.50
C PRO A 145 3.43 4.24 -10.80
N GLU A 146 3.01 3.56 -11.85
CA GLU A 146 3.42 3.90 -13.22
C GLU A 146 2.83 5.26 -13.65
N GLY A 147 3.47 5.89 -14.61
CA GLY A 147 2.94 7.05 -15.32
C GLY A 147 1.68 6.70 -16.14
N LYS A 148 1.54 7.28 -17.31
CA LYS A 148 0.43 6.99 -18.24
C LYS A 148 0.40 5.54 -18.72
N GLU A 149 1.54 4.88 -18.72
CA GLU A 149 1.65 3.47 -19.11
C GLU A 149 0.83 2.56 -18.18
N GLY A 150 0.63 2.96 -16.92
CA GLY A 150 -0.22 2.25 -15.96
C GLY A 150 -1.73 2.44 -16.16
N ASP A 151 -2.16 3.21 -17.15
CA ASP A 151 -3.60 3.43 -17.37
C ASP A 151 -4.33 2.15 -17.77
N TYR A 152 -3.63 1.16 -18.30
CA TYR A 152 -4.24 -0.13 -18.67
C TYR A 152 -4.79 -0.92 -17.47
N TYR A 153 -4.22 -0.76 -16.27
CA TYR A 153 -4.68 -1.47 -15.06
C TYR A 153 -5.43 -0.58 -14.05
N ARG A 154 -5.58 0.72 -14.35
CA ARG A 154 -6.35 1.63 -13.51
C ARG A 154 -7.80 1.72 -13.96
N PRO A 155 -8.75 1.93 -13.04
CA PRO A 155 -10.14 2.20 -13.42
C PRO A 155 -10.20 3.52 -14.23
N GLN A 156 -10.85 3.47 -15.40
CA GLN A 156 -10.98 4.61 -16.30
C GLN A 156 -12.40 5.18 -16.25
N GLN A 157 -12.52 6.51 -16.23
CA GLN A 157 -13.83 7.16 -16.26
C GLN A 157 -14.56 6.81 -17.58
N GLY A 158 -15.82 6.42 -17.46
CA GLY A 158 -16.66 6.09 -18.61
C GLY A 158 -16.48 4.66 -19.15
N VAL A 159 -15.58 3.89 -18.60
CA VAL A 159 -15.44 2.45 -18.89
C VAL A 159 -16.44 1.68 -18.03
N PRO A 160 -17.32 0.85 -18.61
CA PRO A 160 -18.19 -0.05 -17.86
C PRO A 160 -17.37 -1.09 -17.08
N HIS A 161 -17.65 -1.22 -15.79
CA HIS A 161 -16.92 -2.15 -14.93
C HIS A 161 -17.64 -3.47 -14.75
N GLY A 162 -16.88 -4.58 -14.89
CA GLY A 162 -17.30 -5.92 -14.52
C GLY A 162 -17.31 -6.12 -13.01
N GLN A 163 -17.54 -7.35 -12.58
CA GLN A 163 -17.57 -7.72 -11.18
C GLN A 163 -16.64 -8.89 -10.90
N VAL A 164 -15.98 -8.89 -9.75
CA VAL A 164 -15.26 -10.04 -9.21
C VAL A 164 -16.12 -10.67 -8.12
N ARG A 165 -16.43 -11.95 -8.27
CA ARG A 165 -17.32 -12.71 -7.39
C ARG A 165 -16.54 -13.80 -6.69
N SER A 166 -16.73 -13.94 -5.39
CA SER A 166 -16.26 -15.10 -4.64
C SER A 166 -17.29 -16.23 -4.79
N CYS A 167 -16.86 -17.33 -5.38
CA CYS A 167 -17.70 -18.49 -5.63
C CYS A 167 -17.18 -19.70 -4.85
N THR A 168 -18.08 -20.40 -4.17
CA THR A 168 -17.76 -21.66 -3.48
C THR A 168 -18.24 -22.82 -4.33
N TYR A 169 -17.41 -23.83 -4.51
CA TYR A 169 -17.74 -25.05 -5.22
C TYR A 169 -17.17 -26.28 -4.50
N TYR A 170 -17.75 -27.43 -4.76
CA TYR A 170 -17.24 -28.69 -4.26
C TYR A 170 -16.24 -29.28 -5.27
N SER A 171 -15.00 -29.52 -4.84
CA SER A 171 -13.98 -30.17 -5.67
C SER A 171 -14.09 -31.69 -5.55
N GLU A 172 -14.47 -32.35 -6.62
CA GLU A 172 -14.54 -33.81 -6.67
C GLU A 172 -13.16 -34.47 -6.52
N THR A 173 -12.11 -33.79 -6.96
CA THR A 173 -10.73 -34.26 -6.85
C THR A 173 -10.21 -34.19 -5.41
N LYS A 174 -10.46 -33.06 -4.74
CA LYS A 174 -10.01 -32.82 -3.36
C LYS A 174 -10.99 -33.33 -2.30
N LYS A 175 -12.24 -33.64 -2.70
CA LYS A 175 -13.35 -34.02 -1.80
C LYS A 175 -13.62 -32.99 -0.70
N GLU A 176 -13.51 -31.70 -1.05
CA GLU A 176 -13.72 -30.57 -0.14
C GLU A 176 -14.37 -29.39 -0.86
N PHE A 177 -14.96 -28.47 -0.08
CA PHE A 177 -15.41 -27.18 -0.62
C PHE A 177 -14.22 -26.27 -0.81
N ARG A 178 -14.15 -25.64 -1.98
CA ARG A 178 -13.12 -24.69 -2.36
C ARG A 178 -13.75 -23.36 -2.77
N ARG A 179 -12.93 -22.33 -2.78
CA ARG A 179 -13.29 -20.98 -3.24
C ARG A 179 -12.51 -20.66 -4.51
N CYS A 180 -13.18 -20.03 -5.47
CA CYS A 180 -12.54 -19.36 -6.59
C CYS A 180 -13.06 -17.94 -6.72
N MET A 181 -12.29 -17.07 -7.36
CA MET A 181 -12.74 -15.74 -7.76
C MET A 181 -13.09 -15.77 -9.24
N VAL A 182 -14.24 -15.18 -9.60
CA VAL A 182 -14.73 -15.15 -10.98
C VAL A 182 -15.01 -13.71 -11.39
N TYR A 183 -14.28 -13.24 -12.40
CA TYR A 183 -14.63 -11.98 -13.06
C TYR A 183 -15.71 -12.23 -14.09
N THR A 184 -16.73 -11.36 -14.10
CA THR A 184 -17.80 -11.31 -15.08
C THR A 184 -17.81 -9.93 -15.74
N PRO A 185 -17.85 -9.82 -17.08
CA PRO A 185 -17.85 -8.52 -17.77
C PRO A 185 -19.12 -7.71 -17.45
N ALA A 186 -19.06 -6.39 -17.64
CA ALA A 186 -20.14 -5.46 -17.26
C ALA A 186 -21.52 -5.83 -17.84
N GLU A 187 -21.56 -6.42 -19.03
CA GLU A 187 -22.80 -6.84 -19.71
C GLU A 187 -23.38 -8.18 -19.22
N TYR A 188 -22.69 -8.89 -18.33
CA TYR A 188 -23.01 -10.26 -17.95
C TYR A 188 -24.44 -10.42 -17.42
N GLU A 189 -24.88 -9.50 -16.55
CA GLU A 189 -26.20 -9.55 -15.93
C GLU A 189 -27.34 -9.21 -16.91
N THR A 190 -27.05 -8.41 -17.92
CA THR A 190 -28.05 -7.95 -18.89
C THR A 190 -28.15 -8.89 -20.09
N ASN A 191 -27.15 -9.71 -20.32
CA ASN A 191 -27.03 -10.58 -21.51
C ASN A 191 -27.08 -12.06 -21.16
N VAL A 192 -28.13 -12.46 -20.45
CA VAL A 192 -28.31 -13.82 -19.85
C VAL A 192 -28.23 -15.00 -20.82
N LYS A 193 -28.45 -14.76 -22.11
CA LYS A 193 -28.38 -15.80 -23.14
C LYS A 193 -27.00 -15.91 -23.81
N LYS A 194 -26.14 -14.93 -23.59
CA LYS A 194 -24.80 -14.90 -24.20
C LYS A 194 -23.91 -15.96 -23.55
N ARG A 195 -23.16 -16.68 -24.39
CA ARG A 195 -22.07 -17.55 -23.95
C ARG A 195 -20.76 -16.79 -24.03
N TYR A 196 -19.98 -16.92 -23.00
CA TYR A 196 -18.69 -16.25 -22.87
C TYR A 196 -17.56 -17.27 -22.95
N PRO A 197 -16.45 -16.96 -23.62
CA PRO A 197 -15.22 -17.72 -23.44
C PRO A 197 -14.76 -17.60 -21.98
N VAL A 198 -13.98 -18.57 -21.53
CA VAL A 198 -13.47 -18.62 -20.15
C VAL A 198 -11.95 -18.66 -20.20
N LEU A 199 -11.34 -17.73 -19.47
CA LEU A 199 -9.92 -17.74 -19.17
C LEU A 199 -9.72 -18.29 -17.75
N TYR A 200 -8.91 -19.33 -17.60
CA TYR A 200 -8.43 -19.81 -16.30
C TYR A 200 -7.09 -19.14 -16.00
N LEU A 201 -7.05 -18.32 -14.97
CA LEU A 201 -5.89 -17.50 -14.62
C LEU A 201 -5.31 -17.98 -13.29
N GLN A 202 -4.13 -18.59 -13.36
CA GLN A 202 -3.43 -19.12 -12.20
C GLN A 202 -2.61 -18.04 -11.51
N HIS A 203 -2.65 -18.01 -10.18
CA HIS A 203 -1.84 -17.12 -9.36
C HIS A 203 -0.35 -17.53 -9.34
N GLY A 204 0.50 -16.62 -8.83
CA GLY A 204 1.93 -16.88 -8.61
C GLY A 204 2.19 -17.78 -7.40
N MET A 205 3.42 -18.31 -7.31
CA MET A 205 3.85 -19.10 -6.16
C MET A 205 3.76 -18.28 -4.87
N GLY A 206 3.12 -18.85 -3.84
CA GLY A 206 2.93 -18.18 -2.55
C GLY A 206 1.77 -17.17 -2.50
N GLU A 207 0.95 -17.13 -3.54
CA GLU A 207 -0.31 -16.36 -3.61
C GLU A 207 -1.51 -17.32 -3.56
N ASP A 208 -2.72 -16.79 -3.70
CA ASP A 208 -3.97 -17.55 -3.75
C ASP A 208 -4.90 -17.01 -4.84
N GLU A 209 -6.13 -17.51 -4.89
CA GLU A 209 -7.13 -17.13 -5.87
C GLU A 209 -7.49 -15.63 -5.85
N THR A 210 -7.10 -14.88 -4.83
CA THR A 210 -7.38 -13.44 -4.72
C THR A 210 -6.33 -12.57 -5.41
N GLY A 211 -5.11 -13.08 -5.63
CA GLY A 211 -3.95 -12.29 -6.06
C GLY A 211 -4.19 -11.46 -7.30
N TRP A 212 -4.73 -12.06 -8.36
CA TRP A 212 -4.99 -11.34 -9.61
C TRP A 212 -6.07 -10.26 -9.50
N SER A 213 -7.06 -10.43 -8.63
CA SER A 213 -8.14 -9.47 -8.44
C SER A 213 -7.83 -8.37 -7.42
N THR A 214 -6.84 -8.56 -6.57
CA THR A 214 -6.41 -7.58 -5.57
C THR A 214 -5.18 -6.81 -6.05
N GLN A 215 -3.98 -7.33 -5.85
CA GLN A 215 -2.74 -6.67 -6.27
C GLN A 215 -2.47 -6.74 -7.78
N GLY A 216 -3.11 -7.65 -8.51
CA GLY A 216 -2.95 -7.79 -9.97
C GLY A 216 -3.89 -6.92 -10.81
N TYR A 217 -4.90 -6.29 -10.20
CA TYR A 217 -5.87 -5.39 -10.87
C TYR A 217 -6.52 -5.96 -12.15
N MET A 218 -6.59 -7.29 -12.27
CA MET A 218 -7.05 -8.00 -13.47
C MET A 218 -8.42 -7.50 -13.96
N GLN A 219 -9.36 -7.19 -13.07
CA GLN A 219 -10.67 -6.68 -13.42
C GLN A 219 -10.60 -5.36 -14.19
N HIS A 220 -9.71 -4.44 -13.82
CA HIS A 220 -9.55 -3.16 -14.52
C HIS A 220 -8.85 -3.34 -15.86
N ILE A 221 -7.90 -4.27 -15.95
CA ILE A 221 -7.27 -4.65 -17.24
C ILE A 221 -8.32 -5.19 -18.19
N MET A 222 -9.17 -6.10 -17.73
CA MET A 222 -10.23 -6.67 -18.56
C MET A 222 -11.26 -5.62 -18.98
N ASP A 223 -11.70 -4.78 -18.05
CA ASP A 223 -12.66 -3.71 -18.35
C ASP A 223 -12.13 -2.77 -19.44
N ASN A 224 -10.89 -2.32 -19.31
CA ASN A 224 -10.25 -1.39 -20.26
C ASN A 224 -10.05 -2.05 -21.63
N LEU A 225 -9.59 -3.30 -21.68
CA LEU A 225 -9.39 -4.04 -22.93
C LEU A 225 -10.72 -4.34 -23.65
N ILE A 226 -11.76 -4.69 -22.91
CA ILE A 226 -13.09 -4.92 -23.48
C ILE A 226 -13.67 -3.61 -24.03
N ALA A 227 -13.61 -2.53 -23.26
CA ALA A 227 -14.13 -1.22 -23.66
C ALA A 227 -13.41 -0.66 -24.90
N SER A 228 -12.11 -0.89 -25.03
CA SER A 228 -11.31 -0.48 -26.20
C SER A 228 -11.43 -1.42 -27.40
N GLY A 229 -12.20 -2.52 -27.29
CA GLY A 229 -12.36 -3.52 -28.35
C GLY A 229 -11.12 -4.39 -28.61
N GLN A 230 -10.13 -4.36 -27.72
CA GLN A 230 -8.90 -5.17 -27.83
C GLN A 230 -9.11 -6.59 -27.27
N CYS A 231 -10.17 -6.81 -26.53
CA CYS A 231 -10.52 -8.11 -25.98
C CYS A 231 -12.04 -8.35 -26.12
N VAL A 232 -12.43 -9.57 -26.41
CA VAL A 232 -13.85 -9.96 -26.34
C VAL A 232 -14.29 -10.12 -24.89
N PRO A 233 -15.54 -9.77 -24.54
CA PRO A 233 -16.07 -10.06 -23.22
C PRO A 233 -15.94 -11.54 -22.87
N MET A 234 -15.30 -11.83 -21.71
CA MET A 234 -15.07 -13.21 -21.25
C MET A 234 -15.21 -13.32 -19.73
N LEU A 235 -15.35 -14.54 -19.24
CA LEU A 235 -15.20 -14.84 -17.82
C LEU A 235 -13.73 -15.11 -17.51
N VAL A 236 -13.26 -14.67 -16.34
CA VAL A 236 -11.93 -15.05 -15.84
C VAL A 236 -12.13 -15.80 -14.54
N VAL A 237 -11.68 -17.03 -14.48
CA VAL A 237 -11.74 -17.89 -13.29
C VAL A 237 -10.36 -17.97 -12.69
N MET A 238 -10.25 -17.53 -11.45
CA MET A 238 -9.03 -17.57 -10.65
C MET A 238 -9.27 -18.55 -9.50
N ASP A 239 -8.57 -19.66 -9.50
CA ASP A 239 -8.67 -20.68 -8.46
C ASP A 239 -7.32 -20.86 -7.77
N SER A 240 -7.33 -21.35 -6.54
CA SER A 240 -6.09 -21.69 -5.86
C SER A 240 -5.47 -22.94 -6.50
N GLY A 241 -4.21 -22.83 -6.88
CA GLY A 241 -3.42 -23.97 -7.39
C GLY A 241 -2.90 -24.89 -6.29
N ASP A 242 -3.08 -24.52 -5.02
CA ASP A 242 -2.63 -25.32 -3.87
C ASP A 242 -3.56 -26.50 -3.66
N VAL A 243 -3.25 -27.59 -4.32
CA VAL A 243 -4.03 -28.84 -4.26
C VAL A 243 -3.47 -29.86 -3.26
N GLU A 244 -2.23 -29.67 -2.80
CA GLU A 244 -1.57 -30.47 -1.78
C GLU A 244 -0.97 -29.54 -0.72
N ALA A 245 -0.40 -30.13 0.37
CA ALA A 245 0.21 -29.33 1.43
C ALA A 245 1.16 -28.26 0.89
N PRO A 246 1.17 -27.05 1.45
CA PRO A 246 1.86 -25.90 0.88
C PRO A 246 3.29 -26.26 0.52
N PHE A 247 3.70 -25.93 -0.70
CA PHE A 247 5.00 -26.22 -1.30
C PHE A 247 6.20 -25.73 -0.44
N PHE A 248 5.91 -24.81 0.48
CA PHE A 248 6.80 -24.37 1.54
C PHE A 248 6.08 -24.48 2.89
N SER A 249 6.27 -25.58 3.60
CA SER A 249 6.12 -25.53 5.04
C SER A 249 7.29 -24.72 5.59
N PHE A 250 7.20 -23.40 5.54
CA PHE A 250 8.02 -22.56 6.41
C PHE A 250 7.74 -23.03 7.83
N GLY A 251 8.78 -23.60 8.45
CA GLY A 251 8.74 -24.37 9.64
C GLY A 251 7.67 -23.92 10.62
N LYS A 252 6.97 -24.89 11.20
CA LYS A 252 5.94 -24.69 12.21
C LYS A 252 6.36 -23.53 13.09
N ALA A 253 5.68 -22.37 12.93
CA ALA A 253 5.81 -21.31 13.91
C ALA A 253 5.36 -21.93 15.25
N ARG A 254 6.31 -22.29 16.07
CA ARG A 254 6.04 -22.57 17.47
C ARG A 254 5.85 -21.21 18.12
N ILE A 255 4.61 -20.92 18.47
CA ILE A 255 4.27 -19.87 19.42
C ILE A 255 4.85 -20.25 20.77
#